data_1284eb113ec0dfce7b782b428336937a
#
_entry.id   1284eb113ec0dfce7b782b428336937a
#
_cell.length_a   1.000
_cell.length_b   1.000
_cell.length_c   1.000
_cell.angle_alpha   90.00
_cell.angle_beta   90.00
_cell.angle_gamma   90.00
#
_symmetry.space_group_name_H-M   'P 1'
#
loop_
_entity.id
_entity.type
_entity.pdbx_description
1 polymer ?
#
loop_
_entity_poly.entity_id
_entity_poly.type
_entity_poly.pdbx_seq_one_letter_code
_entity_poly.pdbx_strand_id
1 'polypeptide(L)'
;IPMRSAPASALKGFDLKTPTWATPTIIFIEDGKEIWSHQGMMTSEEFYKALGEFKLGKASEAYNVAFNEGTDRRFCEQYEIFKDTPEGVFVDKLSGRPLFDTAYRFDSKSGWLSFTQPVENEVYEKIDTSYGMIRTEIRSVSSDIHLGHVFNDGPNGLPRYCINATVLEFVPRG
;
A
#
# COMPACT_ATOMS: atom_id res chain seq x y z
N ILE A 1 -6.92 3.86 8.28
CA ILE A 1 -7.97 3.31 9.19
C ILE A 1 -7.33 3.14 10.56
N PRO A 2 -7.80 3.86 11.59
CA PRO A 2 -7.27 3.68 12.92
C PRO A 2 -7.68 2.31 13.47
N MET A 3 -6.70 1.47 13.80
CA MET A 3 -6.93 0.23 14.54
C MET A 3 -6.91 0.52 16.02
N ARG A 4 -7.89 -0.02 16.76
CA ARG A 4 -7.95 0.07 18.21
C ARG A 4 -8.28 -1.29 18.81
N SER A 5 -7.57 -1.65 19.85
CA SER A 5 -7.96 -2.75 20.74
C SER A 5 -8.91 -2.19 21.79
N ALA A 6 -10.06 -2.82 21.95
CA ALA A 6 -11.06 -2.37 22.92
C ALA A 6 -11.74 -3.58 23.58
N PRO A 7 -12.14 -3.47 24.86
CA PRO A 7 -12.99 -4.49 25.48
C PRO A 7 -14.37 -4.48 24.80
N ALA A 8 -15.04 -5.64 24.80
CA ALA A 8 -16.38 -5.79 24.19
C ALA A 8 -17.41 -4.77 24.71
N SER A 9 -17.27 -4.33 25.96
CA SER A 9 -18.12 -3.29 26.55
C SER A 9 -17.99 -1.91 25.88
N ALA A 10 -16.86 -1.60 25.28
CA ALA A 10 -16.62 -0.35 24.57
C ALA A 10 -17.26 -0.31 23.17
N LEU A 11 -17.77 -1.43 22.70
CA LEU A 11 -18.40 -1.57 21.39
C LEU A 11 -19.92 -1.32 21.42
N LYS A 12 -20.45 -0.93 22.57
CA LYS A 12 -21.86 -0.52 22.71
C LYS A 12 -22.13 0.70 21.82
N GLY A 13 -23.18 0.63 21.02
CA GLY A 13 -23.54 1.70 20.08
C GLY A 13 -23.12 1.44 18.62
N PHE A 14 -22.37 0.38 18.37
CA PHE A 14 -22.11 -0.09 17.02
C PHE A 14 -23.10 -1.19 16.63
N ASP A 15 -23.54 -1.19 15.38
CA ASP A 15 -24.39 -2.24 14.81
C ASP A 15 -23.51 -3.42 14.39
N LEU A 16 -23.26 -4.33 15.33
CA LEU A 16 -22.39 -5.48 15.15
C LEU A 16 -23.23 -6.75 14.94
N LYS A 17 -22.86 -7.52 13.93
CA LYS A 17 -23.45 -8.83 13.62
C LYS A 17 -22.68 -9.97 14.29
N THR A 18 -21.38 -9.75 14.52
CA THR A 18 -20.48 -10.78 15.04
C THR A 18 -20.43 -10.75 16.58
N PRO A 19 -20.59 -11.91 17.25
CA PRO A 19 -20.41 -12.01 18.68
C PRO A 19 -18.98 -11.59 19.09
N THR A 20 -18.85 -10.72 20.06
CA THR A 20 -17.56 -10.17 20.52
C THR A 20 -16.96 -10.92 21.70
N TRP A 21 -17.55 -12.04 22.12
CA TRP A 21 -17.05 -12.87 23.21
C TRP A 21 -15.96 -13.86 22.79
N ALA A 22 -15.86 -14.15 21.49
CA ALA A 22 -14.79 -14.99 20.95
C ALA A 22 -13.54 -14.13 20.67
N THR A 23 -12.39 -14.56 21.14
CA THR A 23 -11.11 -13.84 20.96
C THR A 23 -10.07 -14.73 20.30
N PRO A 24 -9.19 -14.16 19.45
CA PRO A 24 -9.22 -12.79 18.94
C PRO A 24 -10.35 -12.58 17.93
N THR A 25 -10.91 -11.38 17.88
CA THR A 25 -11.91 -10.97 16.88
C THR A 25 -11.49 -9.66 16.25
N ILE A 26 -11.48 -9.60 14.92
CA ILE A 26 -11.21 -8.39 14.13
C ILE A 26 -12.52 -7.99 13.45
N ILE A 27 -12.90 -6.73 13.57
CA ILE A 27 -14.12 -6.20 12.98
C ILE A 27 -13.77 -4.91 12.22
N PHE A 28 -14.17 -4.82 10.95
CA PHE A 28 -14.13 -3.57 10.20
C PHE A 28 -15.48 -2.88 10.34
N ILE A 29 -15.45 -1.62 10.77
CA ILE A 29 -16.65 -0.81 11.00
C ILE A 29 -16.57 0.41 10.09
N GLU A 30 -17.67 0.66 9.37
CA GLU A 30 -17.87 1.86 8.58
C GLU A 30 -19.22 2.46 8.95
N ASP A 31 -19.24 3.77 9.21
CA ASP A 31 -20.45 4.51 9.62
C ASP A 31 -21.23 3.83 10.77
N GLY A 32 -20.49 3.28 11.73
CA GLY A 32 -21.05 2.62 12.91
C GLY A 32 -21.55 1.20 12.70
N LYS A 33 -21.44 0.65 11.48
CA LYS A 33 -21.92 -0.68 11.13
C LYS A 33 -20.76 -1.64 10.83
N GLU A 34 -20.92 -2.89 11.25
CA GLU A 34 -20.00 -3.96 10.85
C GLU A 34 -20.14 -4.26 9.36
N ILE A 35 -19.02 -4.22 8.67
CA ILE A 35 -18.92 -4.50 7.23
C ILE A 35 -18.13 -5.78 6.94
N TRP A 36 -17.24 -6.16 7.83
CA TRP A 36 -16.47 -7.39 7.77
C TRP A 36 -16.00 -7.78 9.15
N SER A 37 -15.86 -9.09 9.40
CA SER A 37 -15.29 -9.60 10.63
C SER A 37 -14.57 -10.93 10.42
N HIS A 38 -13.64 -11.22 11.32
CA HIS A 38 -12.94 -12.47 11.41
C HIS A 38 -12.79 -12.86 12.88
N GLN A 39 -13.07 -14.12 13.19
CA GLN A 39 -12.85 -14.70 14.51
C GLN A 39 -11.72 -15.72 14.44
N GLY A 40 -10.82 -15.67 15.41
CA GLY A 40 -9.64 -16.53 15.46
C GLY A 40 -8.37 -15.86 14.98
N MET A 41 -7.30 -16.62 14.93
CA MET A 41 -5.99 -16.15 14.44
C MET A 41 -6.01 -15.97 12.93
N MET A 42 -5.32 -14.94 12.48
CA MET A 42 -5.05 -14.73 11.06
C MET A 42 -3.64 -14.21 10.85
N THR A 43 -3.06 -14.47 9.69
CA THR A 43 -1.74 -13.97 9.33
C THR A 43 -1.81 -12.49 8.92
N SER A 44 -0.66 -11.79 8.95
CA SER A 44 -0.58 -10.43 8.41
C SER A 44 -0.99 -10.35 6.94
N GLU A 45 -0.61 -11.37 6.14
CA GLU A 45 -0.98 -11.46 4.72
C GLU A 45 -2.51 -11.53 4.55
N GLU A 46 -3.18 -12.42 5.28
CA GLU A 46 -4.65 -12.55 5.26
C GLU A 46 -5.33 -11.25 5.68
N PHE A 47 -4.81 -10.60 6.74
CA PHE A 47 -5.32 -9.31 7.22
C PHE A 47 -5.22 -8.21 6.16
N TYR A 48 -4.03 -8.00 5.57
CA TYR A 48 -3.85 -6.94 4.57
C TYR A 48 -4.60 -7.24 3.27
N LYS A 49 -4.77 -8.50 2.91
CA LYS A 49 -5.60 -8.88 1.76
C LYS A 49 -7.07 -8.53 2.00
N ALA A 50 -7.62 -8.86 3.16
CA ALA A 50 -8.98 -8.48 3.54
C ALA A 50 -9.16 -6.96 3.59
N LEU A 51 -8.21 -6.24 4.19
CA LEU A 51 -8.18 -4.79 4.22
C LEU A 51 -8.10 -4.19 2.80
N GLY A 52 -7.32 -4.79 1.93
CA GLY A 52 -7.20 -4.39 0.52
C GLY A 52 -8.48 -4.58 -0.25
N GLU A 53 -9.16 -5.71 -0.10
CA GLU A 53 -10.48 -5.95 -0.72
C GLU A 53 -11.48 -4.86 -0.30
N PHE A 54 -11.42 -4.45 0.94
CA PHE A 54 -12.28 -3.43 1.50
C PHE A 54 -11.86 -2.00 1.10
N LYS A 55 -10.60 -1.62 1.33
CA LYS A 55 -10.10 -0.25 1.13
C LYS A 55 -9.87 0.10 -0.34
N LEU A 56 -9.41 -0.84 -1.15
CA LEU A 56 -9.11 -0.64 -2.57
C LEU A 56 -10.25 -1.07 -3.50
N GLY A 57 -11.01 -2.09 -3.10
CA GLY A 57 -12.00 -2.75 -3.94
C GLY A 57 -11.36 -3.82 -4.83
N LYS A 58 -11.84 -5.05 -4.75
CA LYS A 58 -11.26 -6.23 -5.42
C LYS A 58 -11.16 -6.10 -6.95
N ALA A 59 -12.03 -5.32 -7.57
CA ALA A 59 -12.05 -5.08 -9.01
C ALA A 59 -11.23 -3.85 -9.45
N SER A 60 -10.59 -3.13 -8.53
CA SER A 60 -9.84 -1.91 -8.83
C SER A 60 -8.46 -2.18 -9.42
N GLU A 61 -7.92 -1.19 -10.15
CA GLU A 61 -6.54 -1.20 -10.63
C GLU A 61 -5.55 -1.26 -9.45
N ALA A 62 -5.82 -0.49 -8.39
CA ALA A 62 -4.99 -0.48 -7.18
C ALA A 62 -4.91 -1.87 -6.52
N TYR A 63 -6.01 -2.60 -6.41
CA TYR A 63 -6.02 -3.96 -5.89
C TYR A 63 -5.21 -4.91 -6.79
N ASN A 64 -5.38 -4.81 -8.11
CA ASN A 64 -4.63 -5.62 -9.07
C ASN A 64 -3.11 -5.35 -8.96
N VAL A 65 -2.70 -4.10 -8.82
CA VAL A 65 -1.29 -3.74 -8.58
C VAL A 65 -0.80 -4.34 -7.27
N ALA A 66 -1.53 -4.11 -6.18
CA ALA A 66 -1.09 -4.51 -4.84
C ALA A 66 -0.96 -6.03 -4.65
N PHE A 67 -1.92 -6.81 -5.18
CA PHE A 67 -2.07 -8.24 -4.87
C PHE A 67 -1.87 -9.19 -6.04
N ASN A 68 -1.90 -8.69 -7.26
CA ASN A 68 -1.72 -9.48 -8.49
C ASN A 68 -0.50 -9.03 -9.30
N GLU A 69 0.42 -8.28 -8.69
CA GLU A 69 1.65 -7.79 -9.34
C GLU A 69 1.36 -7.01 -10.63
N GLY A 70 0.25 -6.28 -10.66
CA GLY A 70 -0.13 -5.44 -11.78
C GLY A 70 0.75 -4.20 -11.91
N THR A 71 0.56 -3.47 -12.99
CA THR A 71 1.26 -2.20 -13.26
C THR A 71 0.24 -1.13 -13.66
N ASP A 72 0.34 0.04 -13.04
CA ASP A 72 -0.43 1.21 -13.43
C ASP A 72 -0.19 1.55 -14.91
N ARG A 73 -1.18 2.11 -15.56
CA ARG A 73 -0.98 2.71 -16.88
C ARG A 73 0.01 3.87 -16.78
N ARG A 74 0.86 4.01 -17.77
CA ARG A 74 1.74 5.17 -17.90
C ARG A 74 0.91 6.45 -17.91
N PHE A 75 1.33 7.45 -17.12
CA PHE A 75 0.63 8.73 -16.98
C PHE A 75 -0.83 8.55 -16.52
N CYS A 76 -1.09 7.58 -15.62
CA CYS A 76 -2.43 7.40 -15.05
C CYS A 76 -2.84 8.63 -14.22
N GLU A 77 -4.13 8.77 -13.96
CA GLU A 77 -4.67 9.91 -13.21
C GLU A 77 -3.97 10.10 -11.85
N GLN A 78 -3.73 9.02 -11.11
CA GLN A 78 -3.06 9.09 -9.81
C GLN A 78 -1.60 9.57 -9.93
N TYR A 79 -0.89 9.16 -10.99
CA TYR A 79 0.45 9.68 -11.29
C TYR A 79 0.40 11.19 -11.55
N GLU A 80 -0.56 11.66 -12.36
CA GLU A 80 -0.70 13.09 -12.69
C GLU A 80 -0.98 13.94 -11.43
N ILE A 81 -1.75 13.40 -10.48
CA ILE A 81 -2.01 14.05 -9.18
C ILE A 81 -0.73 14.09 -8.32
N PHE A 82 0.07 13.04 -8.32
CA PHE A 82 1.20 12.89 -7.40
C PHE A 82 2.53 13.45 -7.89
N LYS A 83 2.73 13.58 -9.20
CA LYS A 83 4.03 13.97 -9.77
C LYS A 83 4.53 15.34 -9.31
N ASP A 84 3.63 16.27 -9.03
CA ASP A 84 3.93 17.66 -8.67
C ASP A 84 3.48 18.03 -7.23
N THR A 85 3.30 17.05 -6.35
CA THR A 85 2.97 17.30 -4.95
C THR A 85 4.08 18.11 -4.27
N PRO A 86 3.75 18.91 -3.23
CA PRO A 86 4.76 19.59 -2.41
C PRO A 86 5.65 18.59 -1.68
N GLU A 87 6.55 19.09 -0.83
CA GLU A 87 7.36 18.21 0.02
C GLU A 87 6.50 17.35 0.94
N GLY A 88 6.86 16.09 1.05
CA GLY A 88 6.11 15.13 1.85
C GLY A 88 6.62 13.71 1.65
N VAL A 89 5.79 12.76 2.08
CA VAL A 89 6.11 11.33 2.02
C VAL A 89 4.95 10.59 1.37
N PHE A 90 5.28 9.70 0.45
CA PHE A 90 4.33 8.70 -0.05
C PHE A 90 4.31 7.51 0.90
N VAL A 91 3.12 7.16 1.34
CA VAL A 91 2.89 6.08 2.31
C VAL A 91 2.16 4.91 1.67
N ASP A 92 2.33 3.74 2.26
CA ASP A 92 1.56 2.54 1.91
C ASP A 92 0.07 2.80 2.13
N LYS A 93 -0.72 2.61 1.09
CA LYS A 93 -2.16 2.90 1.13
C LYS A 93 -2.94 2.02 2.11
N LEU A 94 -2.41 0.85 2.47
CA LEU A 94 -3.04 -0.06 3.43
C LEU A 94 -2.53 0.14 4.86
N SER A 95 -1.21 0.16 5.06
CA SER A 95 -0.62 0.24 6.39
C SER A 95 -0.40 1.66 6.89
N GLY A 96 -0.29 2.64 5.99
CA GLY A 96 0.08 4.01 6.32
C GLY A 96 1.58 4.20 6.61
N ARG A 97 2.42 3.15 6.44
CA ARG A 97 3.86 3.26 6.65
C ARG A 97 4.52 4.09 5.56
N PRO A 98 5.51 4.92 5.91
CA PRO A 98 6.23 5.74 4.93
C PRO A 98 7.05 4.84 3.98
N LEU A 99 7.02 5.14 2.68
CA LEU A 99 7.72 4.34 1.67
C LEU A 99 8.74 5.15 0.87
N PHE A 100 8.35 6.33 0.38
CA PHE A 100 9.20 7.18 -0.48
C PHE A 100 9.02 8.65 -0.13
N ASP A 101 10.13 9.34 0.12
CA ASP A 101 10.17 10.76 0.40
C ASP A 101 10.35 11.57 -0.90
N THR A 102 9.63 12.68 -1.03
CA THR A 102 9.74 13.57 -2.19
C THR A 102 11.15 14.17 -2.37
N ALA A 103 11.97 14.21 -1.31
CA ALA A 103 13.37 14.63 -1.40
C ALA A 103 14.21 13.79 -2.38
N TYR A 104 13.79 12.54 -2.63
CA TYR A 104 14.46 11.61 -3.54
C TYR A 104 13.68 11.37 -4.84
N ARG A 105 12.60 12.11 -5.06
CA ARG A 105 11.81 12.05 -6.28
C ARG A 105 12.52 12.74 -7.43
N PHE A 106 12.45 12.17 -8.63
CA PHE A 106 12.88 12.80 -9.86
C PHE A 106 11.94 12.46 -11.02
N ASP A 107 11.95 13.30 -12.05
CA ASP A 107 11.18 13.06 -13.26
C ASP A 107 11.99 12.20 -14.24
N SER A 108 11.66 10.92 -14.32
CA SER A 108 12.28 9.96 -15.24
C SER A 108 11.70 9.99 -16.66
N LYS A 109 10.67 10.78 -16.90
CA LYS A 109 9.88 10.79 -18.15
C LYS A 109 9.21 9.46 -18.50
N SER A 110 9.20 8.52 -17.57
CA SER A 110 8.64 7.17 -17.77
C SER A 110 7.10 7.13 -17.68
N GLY A 111 6.48 8.08 -16.99
CA GLY A 111 5.05 8.08 -16.69
C GLY A 111 4.67 7.32 -15.41
N TRP A 112 5.66 6.92 -14.61
CA TRP A 112 5.52 6.40 -13.26
C TRP A 112 6.32 7.26 -12.28
N LEU A 113 5.92 7.28 -11.02
CA LEU A 113 6.68 7.92 -9.96
C LEU A 113 8.06 7.29 -9.85
N SER A 114 9.09 8.14 -9.75
CA SER A 114 10.47 7.68 -9.74
C SER A 114 11.25 8.31 -8.59
N PHE A 115 12.00 7.45 -7.88
CA PHE A 115 12.80 7.83 -6.71
C PHE A 115 14.18 7.21 -6.80
N THR A 116 15.18 7.86 -6.20
CA THR A 116 16.56 7.35 -6.13
C THR A 116 16.77 6.41 -4.96
N GLN A 117 15.94 6.49 -3.93
CA GLN A 117 15.95 5.59 -2.77
C GLN A 117 14.61 5.57 -2.05
N PRO A 118 14.28 4.47 -1.34
CA PRO A 118 13.12 4.38 -0.47
C PRO A 118 13.43 4.94 0.93
N VAL A 119 12.40 5.00 1.79
CA VAL A 119 12.59 5.13 3.24
C VAL A 119 13.23 3.84 3.76
N GLU A 120 14.25 3.99 4.60
CA GLU A 120 15.05 2.87 5.11
C GLU A 120 14.18 1.83 5.83
N ASN A 121 14.42 0.54 5.52
CA ASN A 121 13.74 -0.62 6.11
C ASN A 121 12.22 -0.73 5.86
N GLU A 122 11.65 0.09 4.98
CA GLU A 122 10.21 0.07 4.69
C GLU A 122 9.84 -0.70 3.41
N VAL A 123 10.82 -1.00 2.57
CA VAL A 123 10.65 -1.82 1.37
C VAL A 123 11.67 -2.95 1.32
N TYR A 124 11.36 -4.00 0.57
CA TYR A 124 12.30 -5.08 0.27
C TYR A 124 12.27 -5.48 -1.20
N GLU A 125 13.33 -6.12 -1.64
CA GLU A 125 13.52 -6.56 -3.02
C GLU A 125 13.19 -8.03 -3.18
N LYS A 126 12.57 -8.38 -4.30
CA LYS A 126 12.27 -9.74 -4.72
C LYS A 126 12.58 -9.91 -6.21
N ILE A 127 13.14 -11.04 -6.59
CA ILE A 127 13.36 -11.32 -8.01
C ILE A 127 12.02 -11.62 -8.69
N ASP A 128 11.76 -10.91 -9.78
CA ASP A 128 10.61 -11.08 -10.65
C ASP A 128 11.05 -11.63 -12.01
N THR A 129 10.57 -12.81 -12.35
CA THR A 129 10.87 -13.49 -13.62
C THR A 129 9.70 -13.49 -14.60
N SER A 130 8.67 -12.72 -14.34
CA SER A 130 7.49 -12.60 -15.19
C SER A 130 7.82 -12.05 -16.58
N TYR A 131 6.98 -12.36 -17.57
CA TYR A 131 7.10 -11.90 -18.95
C TYR A 131 8.44 -12.23 -19.65
N GLY A 132 9.12 -13.29 -19.21
CA GLY A 132 10.44 -13.67 -19.76
C GLY A 132 11.58 -12.69 -19.44
N MET A 133 11.36 -11.77 -18.52
CA MET A 133 12.34 -10.80 -18.04
C MET A 133 12.84 -11.19 -16.64
N ILE A 134 14.05 -10.71 -16.29
CA ILE A 134 14.55 -10.78 -14.91
C ILE A 134 14.62 -9.34 -14.40
N ARG A 135 13.79 -9.02 -13.43
CA ARG A 135 13.72 -7.69 -12.83
C ARG A 135 13.74 -7.80 -11.30
N THR A 136 14.01 -6.71 -10.63
CA THR A 136 13.93 -6.61 -9.17
C THR A 136 12.64 -5.90 -8.79
N GLU A 137 11.71 -6.66 -8.24
CA GLU A 137 10.44 -6.18 -7.69
C GLU A 137 10.66 -5.50 -6.36
N ILE A 138 9.93 -4.44 -6.09
CA ILE A 138 9.88 -3.72 -4.82
C ILE A 138 8.53 -3.97 -4.15
N ARG A 139 8.58 -4.41 -2.90
CA ARG A 139 7.41 -4.69 -2.07
C ARG A 139 7.48 -3.95 -0.74
N SER A 140 6.32 -3.64 -0.17
CA SER A 140 6.21 -3.05 1.17
C SER A 140 6.56 -4.07 2.25
N VAL A 141 7.40 -3.69 3.22
CA VAL A 141 7.69 -4.56 4.38
C VAL A 141 6.45 -4.75 5.25
N SER A 142 5.66 -3.71 5.47
CA SER A 142 4.53 -3.74 6.42
C SER A 142 3.33 -4.54 5.91
N SER A 143 2.92 -4.34 4.67
CA SER A 143 1.70 -4.94 4.09
C SER A 143 1.97 -6.06 3.08
N ASP A 144 3.22 -6.19 2.65
CA ASP A 144 3.66 -7.12 1.60
C ASP A 144 3.01 -6.90 0.23
N ILE A 145 2.49 -5.70 -0.03
CA ILE A 145 1.94 -5.37 -1.35
C ILE A 145 3.05 -5.08 -2.37
N HIS A 146 2.77 -5.39 -3.63
CA HIS A 146 3.61 -5.00 -4.76
C HIS A 146 3.58 -3.48 -4.95
N LEU A 147 4.75 -2.85 -5.08
CA LEU A 147 4.88 -1.41 -5.28
C LEU A 147 5.38 -1.05 -6.68
N GLY A 148 6.30 -1.82 -7.23
CA GLY A 148 6.93 -1.56 -8.51
C GLY A 148 8.24 -2.33 -8.66
N HIS A 149 9.20 -1.73 -9.34
CA HIS A 149 10.51 -2.33 -9.63
C HIS A 149 11.63 -1.32 -9.44
N VAL A 150 12.85 -1.80 -9.25
CA VAL A 150 14.06 -0.97 -9.24
C VAL A 150 14.98 -1.34 -10.38
N PHE A 151 15.58 -0.32 -11.01
CA PHE A 151 16.52 -0.42 -12.13
C PHE A 151 17.80 0.34 -11.82
N ASN A 152 18.89 0.01 -12.53
CA ASN A 152 20.22 0.62 -12.33
C ASN A 152 20.48 1.81 -13.27
N ASP A 153 19.44 2.47 -13.73
CA ASP A 153 19.51 3.53 -14.75
C ASP A 153 18.98 4.88 -14.26
N GLY A 154 19.11 5.14 -12.98
CA GLY A 154 18.75 6.42 -12.37
C GLY A 154 19.80 7.52 -12.60
N PRO A 155 19.51 8.75 -12.14
CA PRO A 155 20.42 9.89 -12.29
C PRO A 155 21.71 9.70 -11.49
N ASN A 156 22.83 10.20 -12.03
CA ASN A 156 24.13 10.20 -11.35
C ASN A 156 24.62 8.82 -10.86
N GLY A 157 24.26 7.75 -11.57
CA GLY A 157 24.62 6.38 -11.21
C GLY A 157 23.81 5.81 -10.03
N LEU A 158 22.77 6.50 -9.59
CA LEU A 158 21.85 6.02 -8.56
C LEU A 158 20.78 5.07 -9.14
N PRO A 159 20.13 4.26 -8.31
CA PRO A 159 19.01 3.45 -8.77
C PRO A 159 17.80 4.29 -9.19
N ARG A 160 16.93 3.69 -10.00
CA ARG A 160 15.60 4.23 -10.31
C ARG A 160 14.53 3.28 -9.76
N TYR A 161 13.90 3.68 -8.67
CA TYR A 161 12.72 3.02 -8.13
C TYR A 161 11.50 3.52 -8.89
N CYS A 162 10.92 2.65 -9.72
CA CYS A 162 9.74 2.94 -10.55
C CYS A 162 8.50 2.40 -9.85
N ILE A 163 7.67 3.29 -9.30
CA ILE A 163 6.63 2.93 -8.32
C ILE A 163 5.25 3.30 -8.83
N ASN A 164 4.30 2.38 -8.63
CA ASN A 164 2.91 2.56 -8.98
C ASN A 164 2.23 3.54 -8.02
N ALA A 165 1.53 4.52 -8.56
CA ALA A 165 0.89 5.57 -7.78
C ALA A 165 -0.40 5.11 -7.08
N THR A 166 -1.13 4.15 -7.66
CA THR A 166 -2.45 3.73 -7.16
C THR A 166 -2.40 3.01 -5.80
N VAL A 167 -1.24 2.50 -5.39
CA VAL A 167 -1.03 1.82 -4.10
C VAL A 167 -0.46 2.74 -3.01
N LEU A 168 -0.30 4.02 -3.32
CA LEU A 168 0.25 5.04 -2.42
C LEU A 168 -0.81 6.05 -1.98
N GLU A 169 -0.58 6.64 -0.82
CA GLU A 169 -1.19 7.90 -0.39
C GLU A 169 -0.09 8.93 -0.17
N PHE A 170 -0.41 10.21 -0.32
CA PHE A 170 0.53 11.29 -0.08
C PHE A 170 0.24 11.99 1.24
N VAL A 171 1.28 12.17 2.06
CA VAL A 171 1.22 12.90 3.32
C VAL A 171 2.15 14.11 3.20
N PRO A 172 1.60 15.34 3.17
CA PRO A 172 2.44 16.54 3.07
C PRO A 172 3.25 16.73 4.35
N ARG A 173 4.46 17.28 4.18
CA ARG A 173 5.29 17.73 5.30
C ARG A 173 4.78 19.09 5.75
N GLY A 174 4.34 19.13 6.97
CA GLY A 174 3.85 20.37 7.59
C GLY A 174 4.94 21.38 7.89
#